data_eb5a7aa014b0c6be6d5042abc74671a1
#
_entry.id   eb5a7aa014b0c6be6d5042abc74671a1
#
_cell.length_a   1.000
_cell.length_b   1.000
_cell.length_c   1.000
_cell.angle_alpha   90.00
_cell.angle_beta   90.00
_cell.angle_gamma   90.00
#
_symmetry.space_group_name_H-M   'P 1'
#
loop_
_entity.id
_entity.type
_entity.pdbx_description
1 polymer ?
#
loop_
_entity_poly.entity_id
_entity_poly.type
_entity_poly.pdbx_seq_one_letter_code
_entity_poly.pdbx_strand_id
1 'polypeptide(L)'
;SAEGSTNRVHKFDADGNHLLSFGEWGTEPGNFRQPHGLAMDSKGRLFVADRGNDRIQIFDQEGNLLDVWHQFSRLSGIYIDENDVLYGADSESGSVNPDHGDWVRGIRIGSAITGEVEFLIPDPQPDCRGTCTAEGVVADAHGNIFGAEVGPVGGIKRYVRPIK
;
A
#
# COMPACT_ATOMS: atom_id res chain seq x y z
N SER A 1 12.26 -0.60 7.38
CA SER A 1 11.82 0.60 6.65
C SER A 1 11.97 0.43 5.15
N ALA A 2 11.13 1.09 4.36
CA ALA A 2 11.32 1.24 2.92
C ALA A 2 11.97 2.60 2.65
N GLU A 3 12.92 2.64 1.73
CA GLU A 3 13.65 3.85 1.38
C GLU A 3 13.51 4.13 -0.12
N GLY A 4 12.61 5.06 -0.45
CA GLY A 4 12.25 5.37 -1.84
C GLY A 4 13.40 5.92 -2.68
N SER A 5 14.38 6.58 -2.07
CA SER A 5 15.54 7.15 -2.79
C SER A 5 16.59 6.10 -3.15
N THR A 6 16.78 5.09 -2.31
CA THR A 6 17.73 3.98 -2.55
C THR A 6 17.05 2.73 -3.09
N ASN A 7 15.71 2.71 -3.11
CA ASN A 7 14.90 1.59 -3.57
C ASN A 7 15.21 0.28 -2.82
N ARG A 8 15.35 0.37 -1.50
CA ARG A 8 15.68 -0.76 -0.61
C ARG A 8 14.73 -0.86 0.55
N VAL A 9 14.63 -2.06 1.08
CA VAL A 9 14.00 -2.36 2.37
C VAL A 9 15.09 -2.71 3.37
N HIS A 10 14.99 -2.15 4.57
CA HIS A 10 15.94 -2.38 5.65
C HIS A 10 15.22 -2.97 6.87
N LYS A 11 15.80 -4.01 7.44
CA LYS A 11 15.36 -4.64 8.68
C LYS A 11 16.31 -4.27 9.80
N PHE A 12 15.75 -3.90 10.94
CA PHE A 12 16.47 -3.59 12.16
C PHE A 12 15.90 -4.43 13.32
N ASP A 13 16.70 -4.70 14.33
CA ASP A 13 16.22 -5.24 15.60
C ASP A 13 15.54 -4.15 16.46
N ALA A 14 15.05 -4.55 17.66
CA ALA A 14 14.39 -3.64 18.58
C ALA A 14 15.33 -2.57 19.18
N ASP A 15 16.64 -2.82 19.17
CA ASP A 15 17.68 -1.91 19.65
C ASP A 15 18.17 -0.95 18.57
N GLY A 16 17.67 -1.11 17.33
CA GLY A 16 18.01 -0.28 16.17
C GLY A 16 19.25 -0.74 15.42
N ASN A 17 19.80 -1.93 15.71
CA ASN A 17 20.91 -2.49 14.95
C ASN A 17 20.41 -3.00 13.60
N HIS A 18 21.15 -2.67 12.54
CA HIS A 18 20.85 -3.13 11.19
C HIS A 18 21.07 -4.65 11.08
N LEU A 19 20.09 -5.37 10.59
CA LEU A 19 20.12 -6.80 10.40
C LEU A 19 20.28 -7.22 8.94
N LEU A 20 19.52 -6.57 8.04
CA LEU A 20 19.37 -7.01 6.65
C LEU A 20 18.93 -5.86 5.77
N SER A 21 19.39 -5.84 4.52
CA SER A 21 18.86 -4.98 3.45
C SER A 21 18.70 -5.77 2.17
N PHE A 22 17.60 -5.53 1.46
CA PHE A 22 17.34 -6.17 0.17
C PHE A 22 16.65 -5.21 -0.81
N GLY A 23 16.66 -5.60 -2.08
CA GLY A 23 16.16 -4.79 -3.19
C GLY A 23 17.20 -3.79 -3.72
N GLU A 24 16.97 -3.38 -4.93
CA GLU A 24 17.70 -2.33 -5.65
C GLU A 24 16.74 -1.66 -6.65
N TRP A 25 17.19 -0.60 -7.31
CA TRP A 25 16.37 0.03 -8.34
C TRP A 25 16.14 -0.91 -9.52
N GLY A 26 14.89 -1.10 -9.93
CA GLY A 26 14.54 -1.92 -11.09
C GLY A 26 13.08 -2.31 -11.18
N THR A 27 12.74 -3.02 -12.25
CA THR A 27 11.40 -3.54 -12.53
C THR A 27 11.27 -5.04 -12.30
N GLU A 28 12.40 -5.76 -12.27
CA GLU A 28 12.39 -7.21 -12.03
C GLU A 28 11.84 -7.54 -10.63
N PRO A 29 11.25 -8.71 -10.45
CA PRO A 29 10.82 -9.18 -9.12
C PRO A 29 11.98 -9.17 -8.11
N GLY A 30 11.73 -8.61 -6.92
CA GLY A 30 12.76 -8.37 -5.90
C GLY A 30 13.41 -7.00 -5.95
N ASN A 31 13.30 -6.28 -7.08
CA ASN A 31 13.75 -4.90 -7.24
C ASN A 31 12.57 -3.92 -7.09
N PHE A 32 12.86 -2.66 -6.81
CA PHE A 32 11.84 -1.66 -6.50
C PHE A 32 11.99 -0.38 -7.33
N ARG A 33 10.85 0.27 -7.56
CA ARG A 33 10.77 1.66 -7.98
C ARG A 33 9.87 2.41 -7.02
N GLN A 34 10.44 3.26 -6.18
CA GLN A 34 9.72 4.00 -5.15
C GLN A 34 8.91 3.09 -4.19
N PRO A 35 9.55 2.17 -3.45
CA PRO A 35 8.87 1.44 -2.39
C PRO A 35 8.36 2.44 -1.36
N HIS A 36 7.04 2.43 -1.08
CA HIS A 36 6.41 3.53 -0.35
C HIS A 36 5.79 3.07 0.98
N GLY A 37 4.95 2.06 0.96
CA GLY A 37 4.28 1.53 2.14
C GLY A 37 4.75 0.11 2.50
N LEU A 38 4.74 -0.20 3.80
CA LEU A 38 5.05 -1.51 4.35
C LEU A 38 3.96 -1.95 5.31
N ALA A 39 3.58 -3.22 5.23
CA ALA A 39 2.72 -3.88 6.21
C ALA A 39 3.18 -5.33 6.43
N MET A 40 2.76 -5.93 7.52
CA MET A 40 3.06 -7.32 7.83
C MET A 40 1.76 -8.05 8.18
N ASP A 41 1.60 -9.27 7.69
CA ASP A 41 0.46 -10.11 8.02
C ASP A 41 0.71 -10.95 9.28
N SER A 42 -0.32 -11.70 9.71
CA SER A 42 -0.26 -12.56 10.89
C SER A 42 0.76 -13.71 10.77
N LYS A 43 1.18 -14.05 9.54
CA LYS A 43 2.19 -15.09 9.26
C LYS A 43 3.62 -14.53 9.21
N GLY A 44 3.80 -13.23 9.45
CA GLY A 44 5.10 -12.57 9.39
C GLY A 44 5.59 -12.31 7.96
N ARG A 45 4.72 -12.37 6.93
CA ARG A 45 5.07 -11.98 5.58
C ARG A 45 5.07 -10.46 5.46
N LEU A 46 6.11 -9.92 4.84
CA LEU A 46 6.24 -8.49 4.61
C LEU A 46 5.67 -8.11 3.24
N PHE A 47 4.70 -7.22 3.24
CA PHE A 47 4.10 -6.64 2.04
C PHE A 47 4.73 -5.28 1.76
N VAL A 48 5.27 -5.09 0.57
CA VAL A 48 5.91 -3.86 0.12
C VAL A 48 5.10 -3.27 -1.01
N ALA A 49 4.53 -2.09 -0.81
CA ALA A 49 3.91 -1.31 -1.87
C ALA A 49 5.01 -0.73 -2.77
N ASP A 50 5.33 -1.42 -3.84
CA ASP A 50 6.30 -1.00 -4.87
C ASP A 50 5.61 -0.07 -5.87
N ARG A 51 5.34 1.16 -5.41
CA ARG A 51 4.46 2.13 -6.05
C ARG A 51 4.85 2.44 -7.49
N GLY A 52 6.15 2.63 -7.76
CA GLY A 52 6.64 2.96 -9.09
C GLY A 52 6.56 1.81 -10.11
N ASN A 53 6.31 0.58 -9.64
CA ASN A 53 6.08 -0.60 -10.46
C ASN A 53 4.62 -1.09 -10.42
N ASP A 54 3.72 -0.31 -9.79
CA ASP A 54 2.29 -0.60 -9.73
C ASP A 54 1.97 -2.00 -9.22
N ARG A 55 2.61 -2.38 -8.09
CA ARG A 55 2.50 -3.74 -7.52
C ARG A 55 2.73 -3.77 -6.00
N ILE A 56 2.29 -4.85 -5.38
CA ILE A 56 2.76 -5.28 -4.07
C ILE A 56 3.75 -6.43 -4.28
N GLN A 57 4.87 -6.40 -3.59
CA GLN A 57 5.77 -7.55 -3.49
C GLN A 57 5.74 -8.10 -2.08
N ILE A 58 5.70 -9.43 -1.94
CA ILE A 58 5.55 -10.13 -0.66
C ILE A 58 6.83 -10.91 -0.38
N PHE A 59 7.39 -10.72 0.81
CA PHE A 59 8.67 -11.30 1.22
C PHE A 59 8.53 -12.07 2.54
N ASP A 60 9.44 -13.03 2.76
CA ASP A 60 9.67 -13.59 4.08
C ASP A 60 10.55 -12.68 4.95
N GLN A 61 10.85 -13.14 6.17
CA GLN A 61 11.66 -12.39 7.14
C GLN A 61 13.15 -12.33 6.78
N GLU A 62 13.60 -13.13 5.85
CA GLU A 62 14.96 -13.22 5.31
C GLU A 62 15.14 -12.38 4.03
N GLY A 63 14.03 -11.77 3.52
CA GLY A 63 14.04 -10.94 2.32
C GLY A 63 13.92 -11.74 1.02
N ASN A 64 13.52 -13.03 1.09
CA ASN A 64 13.23 -13.80 -0.11
C ASN A 64 11.83 -13.44 -0.62
N LEU A 65 11.73 -13.23 -1.94
CA LEU A 65 10.46 -12.94 -2.60
C LEU A 65 9.56 -14.17 -2.58
N LEU A 66 8.33 -14.00 -2.13
CA LEU A 66 7.31 -15.04 -2.07
C LEU A 66 6.26 -14.90 -3.18
N ASP A 67 5.81 -13.66 -3.46
CA ASP A 67 4.76 -13.40 -4.43
C ASP A 67 4.78 -11.96 -4.94
N VAL A 68 4.08 -11.70 -6.06
CA VAL A 68 3.93 -10.36 -6.67
C VAL A 68 2.46 -10.17 -7.07
N TRP A 69 1.84 -9.11 -6.55
CA TRP A 69 0.43 -8.78 -6.77
C TRP A 69 0.23 -7.44 -7.46
N HIS A 70 -0.54 -7.41 -8.55
CA HIS A 70 -0.85 -6.20 -9.32
C HIS A 70 -2.28 -5.68 -9.08
N GLN A 71 -3.17 -6.53 -8.59
CA GLN A 71 -4.62 -6.25 -8.47
C GLN A 71 -4.97 -5.15 -7.45
N PHE A 72 -4.03 -4.76 -6.59
CA PHE A 72 -4.21 -3.64 -5.66
C PHE A 72 -3.81 -2.29 -6.24
N SER A 73 -3.34 -2.25 -7.50
CA SER A 73 -2.93 -1.04 -8.22
C SER A 73 -1.70 -0.31 -7.65
N ARG A 74 -1.67 1.02 -7.78
CA ARG A 74 -0.54 1.90 -7.45
C ARG A 74 -0.61 2.37 -5.99
N LEU A 75 -0.31 1.51 -5.04
CA LEU A 75 -0.43 1.83 -3.63
C LEU A 75 0.66 2.76 -3.12
N SER A 76 0.25 3.85 -2.45
CA SER A 76 1.07 4.67 -1.57
C SER A 76 1.10 4.10 -0.15
N GLY A 77 -0.05 3.94 0.47
CA GLY A 77 -0.20 3.36 1.81
C GLY A 77 -0.71 1.93 1.78
N ILE A 78 -0.27 1.14 2.74
CA ILE A 78 -0.75 -0.22 2.97
C ILE A 78 -0.85 -0.48 4.48
N TYR A 79 -1.95 -1.10 4.89
CA TYR A 79 -2.18 -1.57 6.25
C TYR A 79 -2.81 -2.96 6.21
N ILE A 80 -2.42 -3.83 7.11
CA ILE A 80 -3.04 -5.15 7.29
C ILE A 80 -3.48 -5.25 8.75
N ASP A 81 -4.74 -5.59 8.98
CA ASP A 81 -5.29 -5.73 10.33
C ASP A 81 -5.06 -7.13 10.92
N GLU A 82 -5.50 -7.33 12.17
CA GLU A 82 -5.36 -8.59 12.91
C GLU A 82 -6.10 -9.78 12.29
N ASN A 83 -7.00 -9.54 11.35
CA ASN A 83 -7.76 -10.56 10.63
C ASN A 83 -7.19 -10.80 9.21
N ASP A 84 -5.99 -10.29 8.92
CA ASP A 84 -5.34 -10.32 7.61
C ASP A 84 -6.17 -9.65 6.51
N VAL A 85 -6.98 -8.65 6.85
CA VAL A 85 -7.60 -7.76 5.88
C VAL A 85 -6.60 -6.70 5.46
N LEU A 86 -6.33 -6.62 4.15
CA LEU A 86 -5.43 -5.64 3.56
C LEU A 86 -6.22 -4.41 3.12
N TYR A 87 -5.74 -3.24 3.53
CA TYR A 87 -6.22 -1.92 3.11
C TYR A 87 -5.11 -1.23 2.33
N GLY A 88 -5.36 -0.90 1.08
CA GLY A 88 -4.39 -0.27 0.18
C GLY A 88 -4.88 1.08 -0.31
N ALA A 89 -4.14 2.15 -0.03
CA ALA A 89 -4.45 3.50 -0.48
C ALA A 89 -3.74 3.81 -1.80
N ASP A 90 -4.53 4.01 -2.85
CA ASP A 90 -4.08 4.45 -4.18
C ASP A 90 -4.48 5.91 -4.38
N SER A 91 -3.52 6.81 -4.34
CA SER A 91 -3.73 8.25 -4.45
C SER A 91 -3.48 8.83 -5.84
N GLU A 92 -2.94 8.02 -6.76
CA GLU A 92 -2.35 8.55 -8.01
C GLU A 92 -2.88 7.93 -9.30
N SER A 93 -3.56 6.78 -9.27
CA SER A 93 -4.12 6.17 -10.49
C SER A 93 -5.10 7.11 -11.19
N GLY A 94 -4.97 7.23 -12.51
CA GLY A 94 -5.78 8.12 -13.34
C GLY A 94 -5.47 9.62 -13.18
N SER A 95 -4.46 10.01 -12.38
CA SER A 95 -4.05 11.40 -12.23
C SER A 95 -2.55 11.63 -12.48
N VAL A 96 -1.70 11.12 -11.59
CA VAL A 96 -0.24 11.19 -11.73
C VAL A 96 0.26 10.08 -12.64
N ASN A 97 -0.35 8.89 -12.55
CA ASN A 97 -0.06 7.78 -13.45
C ASN A 97 -1.30 7.42 -14.30
N PRO A 98 -1.35 7.85 -15.57
CA PRO A 98 -2.44 7.52 -16.49
C PRO A 98 -2.29 6.17 -17.20
N ASP A 99 -1.19 5.44 -17.00
CA ASP A 99 -0.83 4.25 -17.78
C ASP A 99 -1.82 3.09 -17.64
N HIS A 100 -2.57 3.07 -16.53
CA HIS A 100 -3.65 2.13 -16.26
C HIS A 100 -4.99 2.87 -16.18
N GLY A 101 -5.52 3.29 -17.33
CA GLY A 101 -6.71 4.13 -17.42
C GLY A 101 -8.01 3.51 -16.90
N ASP A 102 -8.01 2.21 -16.62
CA ASP A 102 -9.10 1.45 -15.98
C ASP A 102 -8.97 1.43 -14.44
N TRP A 103 -7.83 1.87 -13.89
CA TRP A 103 -7.66 1.95 -12.44
C TRP A 103 -8.24 3.24 -11.86
N VAL A 104 -9.03 3.09 -10.84
CA VAL A 104 -9.66 4.20 -10.11
C VAL A 104 -8.94 4.40 -8.78
N ARG A 105 -8.61 5.66 -8.45
CA ARG A 105 -8.08 6.04 -7.15
C ARG A 105 -9.04 5.70 -6.02
N GLY A 106 -8.50 5.43 -4.84
CA GLY A 106 -9.28 5.16 -3.66
C GLY A 106 -8.61 4.17 -2.71
N ILE A 107 -9.38 3.62 -1.79
CA ILE A 107 -8.91 2.61 -0.85
C ILE A 107 -9.45 1.25 -1.29
N ARG A 108 -8.54 0.35 -1.67
CA ARG A 108 -8.85 -1.05 -1.95
C ARG A 108 -8.78 -1.87 -0.68
N ILE A 109 -9.77 -2.74 -0.48
CA ILE A 109 -9.86 -3.60 0.68
C ILE A 109 -9.98 -5.03 0.19
N GLY A 110 -9.19 -5.92 0.76
CA GLY A 110 -9.17 -7.32 0.35
C GLY A 110 -8.42 -8.21 1.32
N SER A 111 -8.13 -9.41 0.90
CA SER A 111 -7.48 -10.42 1.74
C SER A 111 -5.97 -10.43 1.54
N ALA A 112 -5.21 -10.26 2.63
CA ALA A 112 -3.76 -10.48 2.62
C ALA A 112 -3.40 -11.96 2.43
N ILE A 113 -4.35 -12.88 2.64
CA ILE A 113 -4.10 -14.32 2.47
C ILE A 113 -4.24 -14.76 1.01
N THR A 114 -5.29 -14.29 0.31
CA THR A 114 -5.63 -14.75 -1.04
C THR A 114 -5.26 -13.75 -2.13
N GLY A 115 -5.06 -12.48 -1.78
CA GLY A 115 -4.86 -11.39 -2.73
C GLY A 115 -6.15 -10.92 -3.41
N GLU A 116 -7.30 -11.44 -3.03
CA GLU A 116 -8.58 -11.02 -3.59
C GLU A 116 -8.92 -9.59 -3.13
N VAL A 117 -9.26 -8.71 -4.09
CA VAL A 117 -9.78 -7.36 -3.82
C VAL A 117 -11.30 -7.46 -3.76
N GLU A 118 -11.86 -7.22 -2.58
CA GLU A 118 -13.31 -7.38 -2.32
C GLU A 118 -14.08 -6.07 -2.46
N PHE A 119 -13.46 -4.95 -2.07
CA PHE A 119 -14.11 -3.64 -2.03
C PHE A 119 -13.19 -2.52 -2.50
N LEU A 120 -13.80 -1.46 -3.02
CA LEU A 120 -13.16 -0.19 -3.31
C LEU A 120 -13.99 0.94 -2.68
N ILE A 121 -13.33 1.80 -1.91
CA ILE A 121 -13.84 3.11 -1.54
C ILE A 121 -13.25 4.09 -2.55
N PRO A 122 -14.01 4.55 -3.55
CA PRO A 122 -13.46 5.41 -4.59
C PRO A 122 -13.15 6.82 -4.06
N ASP A 123 -12.26 7.52 -4.77
CA ASP A 123 -12.02 8.93 -4.53
C ASP A 123 -13.33 9.71 -4.70
N PRO A 124 -13.78 10.47 -3.69
CA PRO A 124 -14.99 11.29 -3.82
C PRO A 124 -14.82 12.49 -4.75
N GLN A 125 -13.61 12.77 -5.21
CA GLN A 125 -13.28 13.88 -6.11
C GLN A 125 -12.52 13.38 -7.36
N PRO A 126 -13.19 12.64 -8.25
CA PRO A 126 -12.54 11.97 -9.39
C PRO A 126 -11.85 12.94 -10.36
N ASP A 127 -12.31 14.19 -10.43
CA ASP A 127 -11.76 15.23 -11.31
C ASP A 127 -10.54 15.96 -10.71
N CYS A 128 -10.18 15.65 -9.47
CA CYS A 128 -9.01 16.23 -8.82
C CYS A 128 -7.73 15.81 -9.56
N ARG A 129 -6.82 16.78 -9.73
CA ARG A 129 -5.51 16.55 -10.37
C ARG A 129 -4.42 16.47 -9.31
N GLY A 130 -3.48 15.54 -9.51
CA GLY A 130 -2.40 15.27 -8.57
C GLY A 130 -2.78 14.20 -7.56
N THR A 131 -2.18 14.25 -6.38
CA THR A 131 -2.44 13.34 -5.26
C THR A 131 -3.64 13.85 -4.47
N CYS A 132 -4.80 13.26 -4.67
CA CYS A 132 -6.07 13.85 -4.26
C CYS A 132 -6.88 13.02 -3.27
N THR A 133 -6.48 11.79 -3.01
CA THR A 133 -7.13 10.89 -2.04
C THR A 133 -6.12 10.38 -1.02
N ALA A 134 -6.48 9.37 -0.26
CA ALA A 134 -5.64 8.87 0.81
C ALA A 134 -4.29 8.36 0.31
N GLU A 135 -3.20 8.84 0.88
CA GLU A 135 -1.87 8.24 0.77
C GLU A 135 -1.56 7.29 1.93
N GLY A 136 -2.11 7.56 3.11
CA GLY A 136 -2.03 6.67 4.25
C GLY A 136 -3.40 6.06 4.56
N VAL A 137 -3.42 4.85 5.07
CA VAL A 137 -4.64 4.15 5.47
C VAL A 137 -4.43 3.35 6.74
N VAL A 138 -5.45 3.28 7.58
CA VAL A 138 -5.54 2.40 8.75
C VAL A 138 -7.00 2.07 9.03
N ALA A 139 -7.27 0.92 9.63
CA ALA A 139 -8.57 0.56 10.17
C ALA A 139 -8.50 0.40 11.70
N ASP A 140 -9.60 0.75 12.39
CA ASP A 140 -9.73 0.49 13.83
C ASP A 140 -10.43 -0.86 14.09
N ALA A 141 -10.42 -1.30 15.34
CA ALA A 141 -11.06 -2.54 15.77
C ALA A 141 -12.59 -2.56 15.59
N HIS A 142 -13.21 -1.42 15.30
CA HIS A 142 -14.64 -1.30 15.01
C HIS A 142 -14.95 -1.36 13.50
N GLY A 143 -13.91 -1.49 12.67
CA GLY A 143 -14.02 -1.51 11.21
C GLY A 143 -14.22 -0.12 10.59
N ASN A 144 -13.95 0.98 11.31
CA ASN A 144 -13.84 2.28 10.70
C ASN A 144 -12.50 2.38 9.96
N ILE A 145 -12.51 2.95 8.77
CA ILE A 145 -11.33 3.13 7.94
C ILE A 145 -10.97 4.61 7.94
N PHE A 146 -9.70 4.91 8.12
CA PHE A 146 -9.19 6.27 8.10
C PHE A 146 -8.21 6.41 6.94
N GLY A 147 -8.42 7.43 6.11
CA GLY A 147 -7.53 7.81 5.02
C GLY A 147 -6.87 9.14 5.31
N ALA A 148 -5.54 9.22 5.22
CA ALA A 148 -4.78 10.45 5.35
C ALA A 148 -4.49 11.03 3.96
N GLU A 149 -5.04 12.22 3.67
CA GLU A 149 -4.96 12.88 2.38
C GLU A 149 -3.90 14.00 2.39
N VAL A 150 -3.14 14.13 1.33
CA VAL A 150 -2.07 15.13 1.19
C VAL A 150 -2.36 16.22 0.15
N GLY A 151 -3.46 16.12 -0.57
CA GLY A 151 -3.85 17.09 -1.61
C GLY A 151 -4.22 18.48 -1.08
N PRO A 152 -4.61 19.41 -1.96
CA PRO A 152 -4.86 20.81 -1.57
C PRO A 152 -5.95 20.99 -0.52
N VAL A 153 -6.77 19.98 -0.28
CA VAL A 153 -7.80 19.93 0.77
C VAL A 153 -7.43 18.86 1.82
N GLY A 154 -6.15 18.54 1.95
CA GLY A 154 -5.63 17.46 2.78
C GLY A 154 -6.21 17.41 4.19
N GLY A 155 -6.24 16.21 4.75
CA GLY A 155 -6.79 15.95 6.07
C GLY A 155 -6.95 14.46 6.34
N ILE A 156 -7.70 14.15 7.40
CA ILE A 156 -8.05 12.76 7.72
C ILE A 156 -9.54 12.58 7.45
N LYS A 157 -9.87 11.63 6.58
CA LYS A 157 -11.25 11.19 6.35
C LYS A 157 -11.50 9.88 7.09
N ARG A 158 -12.65 9.80 7.73
CA ARG A 158 -13.14 8.57 8.36
C ARG A 158 -14.31 8.02 7.53
N TYR A 159 -14.18 6.78 7.13
CA TYR A 159 -15.23 6.01 6.46
C TYR A 159 -15.84 5.03 7.46
N VAL A 160 -17.17 5.07 7.60
CA VAL A 160 -17.91 4.21 8.54
C VAL A 160 -18.77 3.24 7.75
N ARG A 161 -18.88 2.00 8.22
CA ARG A 161 -19.86 1.07 7.66
C ARG A 161 -21.26 1.61 7.90
N PRO A 162 -22.15 1.62 6.90
CA PRO A 162 -23.56 1.91 7.14
C PRO A 162 -24.12 0.90 8.16
N ILE A 163 -24.78 1.40 9.19
CA ILE A 163 -25.57 0.55 10.10
C ILE A 163 -26.74 0.01 9.25
N LYS A 164 -26.81 -1.32 9.12
CA LYS A 164 -27.94 -1.99 8.46
C LYS A 164 -29.16 -1.95 9.36
#